data_1e985f649762fb77318828687cad9802
#
_entry.id   1e985f649762fb77318828687cad9802
#
_cell.length_a   1.000
_cell.length_b   1.000
_cell.length_c   1.000
_cell.angle_alpha   90.00
_cell.angle_beta   90.00
_cell.angle_gamma   90.00
#
_symmetry.space_group_name_H-M   'P 1'
#
loop_
_entity.id
_entity.type
_entity.pdbx_description
1 polymer ?
#
loop_
_entity_poly.entity_id
_entity_poly.type
_entity_poly.pdbx_seq_one_letter_code
_entity_poly.pdbx_strand_id
1 'polypeptide(L)'
;MSKLFDLSNKRIDILKEIANIGAGNAATSLSQLLNKKIEMKVPNVYVASFNDVMDLAGGAETEVTAVYIRIQEDITGSMFFILPIPQAKKYAKALMNDYVLQDASTMKEMECSVLQELGNILIGSYLSVLSNMTNLMVNPSVPAIQCDMFGAIISHALIELSLESDEALVIDAVIKEEGHQDSELIRGHIFFLPDSQSYKKIFDILEV
;
A
#
# COMPACT_ATOMS: atom_id res chain seq x y z
N MET A 1 -1.38 26.94 4.36
CA MET A 1 -0.67 25.66 4.48
C MET A 1 0.11 25.46 3.21
N SER A 2 1.39 25.17 3.29
CA SER A 2 2.23 24.97 2.09
C SER A 2 1.88 23.60 1.49
N LYS A 3 1.67 23.55 0.19
CA LYS A 3 1.62 22.27 -0.54
C LYS A 3 2.99 21.60 -0.39
N LEU A 4 3.06 20.49 0.34
CA LEU A 4 4.30 19.74 0.50
C LEU A 4 4.68 19.09 -0.84
N PHE A 5 3.66 18.65 -1.58
CA PHE A 5 3.81 17.98 -2.85
C PHE A 5 3.62 18.96 -4.01
N ASP A 6 4.66 19.74 -4.33
CA ASP A 6 4.71 20.40 -5.66
C ASP A 6 5.08 19.33 -6.70
N LEU A 7 4.09 18.51 -7.07
CA LEU A 7 4.27 17.46 -8.05
C LEU A 7 4.14 18.02 -9.45
N SER A 8 5.28 18.34 -10.05
CA SER A 8 5.36 18.45 -11.52
C SER A 8 4.94 17.11 -12.15
N ASN A 9 4.39 17.15 -13.36
CA ASN A 9 4.05 15.92 -14.10
C ASN A 9 5.22 14.93 -14.15
N LYS A 10 6.46 15.44 -14.21
CA LYS A 10 7.69 14.65 -14.24
C LYS A 10 7.89 13.82 -12.95
N ARG A 11 7.59 14.39 -11.79
CA ARG A 11 7.66 13.71 -10.48
C ARG A 11 6.62 12.59 -10.38
N ILE A 12 5.40 12.85 -10.84
CA ILE A 12 4.34 11.81 -10.90
C ILE A 12 4.75 10.67 -11.84
N ASP A 13 5.33 10.97 -13.00
CA ASP A 13 5.77 9.97 -13.96
C ASP A 13 6.85 9.05 -13.37
N ILE A 14 7.82 9.59 -12.64
CA ILE A 14 8.84 8.80 -11.96
C ILE A 14 8.25 7.94 -10.84
N LEU A 15 7.38 8.48 -10.02
CA LEU A 15 6.69 7.69 -8.99
C LEU A 15 5.85 6.58 -9.60
N LYS A 16 5.23 6.83 -10.74
CA LYS A 16 4.47 5.82 -11.49
C LYS A 16 5.38 4.72 -12.04
N GLU A 17 6.56 5.07 -12.51
CA GLU A 17 7.55 4.10 -12.96
C GLU A 17 8.05 3.22 -11.80
N ILE A 18 8.41 3.84 -10.65
CA ILE A 18 8.76 3.13 -9.42
C ILE A 18 7.64 2.16 -9.02
N ALA A 19 6.40 2.65 -9.03
CA ALA A 19 5.24 1.86 -8.66
C ALA A 19 5.01 0.69 -9.62
N ASN A 20 5.18 0.86 -10.93
CA ASN A 20 5.03 -0.20 -11.92
C ASN A 20 6.12 -1.28 -11.79
N ILE A 21 7.38 -0.88 -11.57
CA ILE A 21 8.48 -1.83 -11.31
C ILE A 21 8.21 -2.59 -10.01
N GLY A 22 7.79 -1.90 -8.95
CA GLY A 22 7.41 -2.50 -7.67
C GLY A 22 6.26 -3.49 -7.82
N ALA A 23 5.23 -3.14 -8.61
CA ALA A 23 4.12 -4.03 -8.90
C ALA A 23 4.56 -5.31 -9.65
N GLY A 24 5.50 -5.21 -10.59
CA GLY A 24 6.08 -6.37 -11.27
C GLY A 24 6.83 -7.31 -10.30
N ASN A 25 7.61 -6.74 -9.39
CA ASN A 25 8.31 -7.50 -8.35
C ASN A 25 7.32 -8.16 -7.38
N ALA A 26 6.31 -7.43 -6.93
CA ALA A 26 5.26 -7.95 -6.07
C ALA A 26 4.49 -9.09 -6.74
N ALA A 27 4.10 -8.93 -8.01
CA ALA A 27 3.41 -9.97 -8.78
C ALA A 27 4.25 -11.25 -8.87
N THR A 28 5.58 -11.13 -9.07
CA THR A 28 6.50 -12.27 -9.10
C THR A 28 6.54 -12.98 -7.75
N SER A 29 6.72 -12.24 -6.65
CA SER A 29 6.75 -12.79 -5.29
C SER A 29 5.42 -13.46 -4.90
N LEU A 30 4.30 -12.82 -5.22
CA LEU A 30 2.96 -13.38 -4.99
C LEU A 30 2.72 -14.64 -5.82
N SER A 31 3.19 -14.66 -7.08
CA SER A 31 3.05 -15.85 -7.94
C SER A 31 3.81 -17.04 -7.37
N GLN A 32 4.99 -16.82 -6.81
CA GLN A 32 5.77 -17.87 -6.14
C GLN A 32 5.11 -18.34 -4.84
N LEU A 33 4.65 -17.41 -4.02
CA LEU A 33 3.98 -17.72 -2.74
C LEU A 33 2.72 -18.55 -2.96
N LEU A 34 1.93 -18.21 -3.99
CA LEU A 34 0.62 -18.81 -4.24
C LEU A 34 0.68 -20.02 -5.18
N ASN A 35 1.82 -20.25 -5.81
CA ASN A 35 1.96 -21.20 -6.91
C ASN A 35 0.91 -20.98 -8.02
N LYS A 36 0.61 -19.71 -8.31
CA LYS A 36 -0.37 -19.26 -9.28
C LYS A 36 0.20 -18.08 -10.05
N LYS A 37 -0.20 -17.88 -11.28
CA LYS A 37 0.24 -16.72 -12.05
C LYS A 37 -0.59 -15.49 -11.65
N ILE A 38 0.07 -14.55 -10.97
CA ILE A 38 -0.52 -13.30 -10.51
C ILE A 38 -0.05 -12.15 -11.40
N GLU A 39 -0.97 -11.34 -11.84
CA GLU A 39 -0.72 -10.06 -12.50
C GLU A 39 -1.05 -8.93 -11.53
N MET A 40 -0.21 -7.90 -11.51
CA MET A 40 -0.46 -6.69 -10.77
C MET A 40 -0.29 -5.47 -11.66
N LYS A 41 -1.19 -4.49 -11.51
CA LYS A 41 -1.17 -3.23 -12.25
C LYS A 41 -1.30 -2.06 -11.28
N VAL A 42 -0.67 -0.95 -11.65
CA VAL A 42 -0.81 0.34 -11.00
C VAL A 42 -1.50 1.30 -11.98
N PRO A 43 -2.82 1.41 -11.94
CA PRO A 43 -3.55 2.28 -12.86
C PRO A 43 -3.17 3.75 -12.68
N ASN A 44 -3.09 4.19 -11.43
CA ASN A 44 -2.82 5.60 -11.12
C ASN A 44 -1.85 5.73 -9.95
N VAL A 45 -1.06 6.82 -10.02
CA VAL A 45 -0.28 7.38 -8.91
C VAL A 45 -0.57 8.87 -8.88
N TYR A 46 -1.00 9.40 -7.74
CA TYR A 46 -1.40 10.78 -7.60
C TYR A 46 -1.30 11.25 -6.15
N VAL A 47 -1.36 12.56 -5.94
CA VAL A 47 -1.48 13.15 -4.61
C VAL A 47 -2.92 13.46 -4.32
N ALA A 48 -3.35 13.14 -3.13
CA ALA A 48 -4.68 13.41 -2.63
C ALA A 48 -4.60 14.17 -1.30
N SER A 49 -5.55 15.07 -1.07
CA SER A 49 -5.73 15.67 0.25
C SER A 49 -6.19 14.59 1.26
N PHE A 50 -5.98 14.83 2.54
CA PHE A 50 -6.45 13.89 3.57
C PHE A 50 -7.97 13.66 3.52
N ASN A 51 -8.74 14.66 3.09
CA ASN A 51 -10.18 14.49 2.87
C ASN A 51 -10.47 13.55 1.68
N ASP A 52 -9.76 13.72 0.57
CA ASP A 52 -9.90 12.84 -0.59
C ASP A 52 -9.46 11.40 -0.25
N VAL A 53 -8.40 11.23 0.57
CA VAL A 53 -7.96 9.92 1.07
C VAL A 53 -9.06 9.24 1.90
N MET A 54 -9.79 10.01 2.74
CA MET A 54 -10.95 9.47 3.46
C MET A 54 -12.06 9.03 2.52
N ASP A 55 -12.35 9.82 1.49
CA ASP A 55 -13.40 9.50 0.50
C ASP A 55 -13.05 8.27 -0.35
N LEU A 56 -11.76 8.08 -0.70
CA LEU A 56 -11.28 6.89 -1.41
C LEU A 56 -11.54 5.58 -0.65
N ALA A 57 -11.47 5.62 0.66
CA ALA A 57 -11.79 4.46 1.50
C ALA A 57 -13.31 4.28 1.74
N GLY A 58 -14.13 5.19 1.21
CA GLY A 58 -15.59 5.19 1.41
C GLY A 58 -16.07 5.98 2.62
N GLY A 59 -15.20 6.81 3.21
CA GLY A 59 -15.45 7.64 4.39
C GLY A 59 -14.71 7.16 5.64
N ALA A 60 -14.57 8.06 6.60
CA ALA A 60 -13.82 7.79 7.84
C ALA A 60 -14.41 6.64 8.69
N GLU A 61 -15.73 6.42 8.61
CA GLU A 61 -16.45 5.38 9.37
C GLU A 61 -16.49 4.03 8.63
N THR A 62 -15.92 3.95 7.42
CA THR A 62 -15.90 2.70 6.64
C THR A 62 -14.91 1.72 7.26
N GLU A 63 -15.38 0.49 7.54
CA GLU A 63 -14.52 -0.59 7.99
C GLU A 63 -13.62 -1.09 6.85
N VAL A 64 -12.32 -1.13 7.13
CA VAL A 64 -11.28 -1.60 6.18
C VAL A 64 -10.32 -2.55 6.87
N THR A 65 -9.59 -3.29 6.06
CA THR A 65 -8.38 -3.98 6.51
C THR A 65 -7.18 -3.15 6.05
N ALA A 66 -6.32 -2.80 6.98
CA ALA A 66 -5.10 -2.05 6.73
C ALA A 66 -3.87 -2.85 7.14
N VAL A 67 -2.88 -2.90 6.28
CA VAL A 67 -1.51 -3.31 6.63
C VAL A 67 -0.67 -2.06 6.71
N TYR A 68 -0.05 -1.85 7.86
CA TYR A 68 0.77 -0.69 8.19
C TYR A 68 2.24 -1.08 8.29
N ILE A 69 3.11 -0.28 7.69
CA ILE A 69 4.57 -0.39 7.81
C ILE A 69 5.13 1.01 8.06
N ARG A 70 5.94 1.13 9.11
CA ARG A 70 6.75 2.32 9.37
C ARG A 70 8.06 2.23 8.61
N ILE A 71 8.49 3.34 8.04
CA ILE A 71 9.74 3.45 7.29
C ILE A 71 10.73 4.25 8.13
N GLN A 72 11.97 3.76 8.18
CA GLN A 72 13.05 4.34 8.98
C GLN A 72 14.35 4.41 8.16
N GLU A 73 15.38 5.05 8.71
CA GLU A 73 16.70 5.34 8.15
C GLU A 73 16.70 6.60 7.27
N ASP A 74 17.23 6.52 6.05
CA ASP A 74 17.38 7.68 5.16
C ASP A 74 16.06 8.29 4.70
N ILE A 75 15.03 7.46 4.62
CA ILE A 75 13.64 7.84 4.36
C ILE A 75 12.83 7.47 5.59
N THR A 76 12.07 8.41 6.11
CA THR A 76 11.16 8.20 7.24
C THR A 76 9.73 8.51 6.83
N GLY A 77 8.78 7.81 7.44
CA GLY A 77 7.37 7.94 7.12
C GLY A 77 6.57 6.68 7.39
N SER A 78 5.43 6.60 6.76
CA SER A 78 4.48 5.50 6.92
C SER A 78 3.92 5.04 5.58
N MET A 79 3.69 3.74 5.45
CA MET A 79 2.92 3.18 4.33
C MET A 79 1.78 2.34 4.84
N PHE A 80 0.65 2.45 4.17
CA PHE A 80 -0.56 1.67 4.44
C PHE A 80 -1.00 1.00 3.16
N PHE A 81 -1.30 -0.28 3.23
CA PHE A 81 -2.07 -0.96 2.19
C PHE A 81 -3.48 -1.18 2.71
N ILE A 82 -4.44 -0.54 2.04
CA ILE A 82 -5.84 -0.52 2.46
C ILE A 82 -6.68 -1.35 1.51
N LEU A 83 -7.46 -2.25 2.09
CA LEU A 83 -8.44 -3.09 1.40
C LEU A 83 -9.82 -2.91 2.03
N PRO A 84 -10.87 -2.61 1.26
CA PRO A 84 -12.24 -2.77 1.71
C PRO A 84 -12.48 -4.20 2.22
N ILE A 85 -13.25 -4.37 3.29
CA ILE A 85 -13.51 -5.69 3.90
C ILE A 85 -13.93 -6.77 2.88
N PRO A 86 -14.83 -6.50 1.89
CA PRO A 86 -15.18 -7.49 0.89
C PRO A 86 -13.99 -7.95 0.02
N GLN A 87 -13.06 -7.02 -0.29
CA GLN A 87 -11.86 -7.32 -1.06
C GLN A 87 -10.85 -8.14 -0.24
N ALA A 88 -10.66 -7.77 1.04
CA ALA A 88 -9.81 -8.51 1.97
C ALA A 88 -10.26 -9.96 2.12
N LYS A 89 -11.55 -10.18 2.38
CA LYS A 89 -12.14 -11.54 2.48
C LYS A 89 -11.99 -12.33 1.20
N LYS A 90 -12.22 -11.70 0.04
CA LYS A 90 -12.07 -12.32 -1.27
C LYS A 90 -10.63 -12.80 -1.49
N TYR A 91 -9.66 -11.94 -1.16
CA TYR A 91 -8.25 -12.27 -1.29
C TYR A 91 -7.84 -13.40 -0.33
N ALA A 92 -8.17 -13.26 0.94
CA ALA A 92 -7.86 -14.29 1.94
C ALA A 92 -8.43 -15.65 1.51
N LYS A 93 -9.68 -15.70 1.04
CA LYS A 93 -10.31 -16.93 0.55
C LYS A 93 -9.59 -17.52 -0.67
N ALA A 94 -9.17 -16.68 -1.63
CA ALA A 94 -8.43 -17.13 -2.81
C ALA A 94 -7.07 -17.74 -2.45
N LEU A 95 -6.45 -17.31 -1.36
CA LEU A 95 -5.17 -17.80 -0.87
C LEU A 95 -5.26 -19.04 -0.01
N MET A 96 -6.33 -19.17 0.74
CA MET A 96 -6.49 -20.29 1.68
C MET A 96 -6.86 -21.61 0.99
N ASN A 97 -7.04 -21.61 -0.36
CA ASN A 97 -7.27 -22.83 -1.18
C ASN A 97 -8.13 -23.89 -0.47
N ASP A 98 -9.39 -23.58 -0.17
CA ASP A 98 -10.36 -24.52 0.44
C ASP A 98 -9.85 -25.27 1.71
N TYR A 99 -8.93 -24.67 2.47
CA TYR A 99 -8.62 -25.17 3.81
C TYR A 99 -9.91 -25.10 4.64
N VAL A 100 -10.54 -26.24 4.83
CA VAL A 100 -11.70 -26.39 5.72
C VAL A 100 -11.16 -26.34 7.16
N LEU A 101 -11.04 -25.13 7.68
CA LEU A 101 -10.71 -24.93 9.09
C LEU A 101 -12.00 -25.17 9.91
N GLN A 102 -11.86 -26.01 10.91
CA GLN A 102 -12.99 -26.44 11.75
C GLN A 102 -13.39 -25.38 12.80
N ASP A 103 -12.59 -24.33 12.98
CA ASP A 103 -12.80 -23.29 13.99
C ASP A 103 -12.70 -21.88 13.41
N ALA A 104 -13.71 -21.04 13.74
CA ALA A 104 -13.83 -19.67 13.24
C ALA A 104 -12.73 -18.72 13.76
N SER A 105 -12.15 -18.95 14.93
CA SER A 105 -11.06 -18.14 15.48
C SER A 105 -9.76 -18.36 14.70
N THR A 106 -9.41 -19.60 14.48
CA THR A 106 -8.24 -20.00 13.67
C THR A 106 -8.35 -19.50 12.23
N MET A 107 -9.57 -19.50 11.67
CA MET A 107 -9.84 -18.95 10.34
C MET A 107 -9.54 -17.45 10.28
N LYS A 108 -9.98 -16.69 11.27
CA LYS A 108 -9.73 -15.24 11.34
C LYS A 108 -8.24 -14.91 11.50
N GLU A 109 -7.53 -15.64 12.35
CA GLU A 109 -6.08 -15.46 12.53
C GLU A 109 -5.31 -15.74 11.24
N MET A 110 -5.72 -16.78 10.51
CA MET A 110 -5.11 -17.15 9.24
C MET A 110 -5.40 -16.14 8.14
N GLU A 111 -6.64 -15.61 8.05
CA GLU A 111 -7.00 -14.52 7.15
C GLU A 111 -6.13 -13.28 7.42
N CYS A 112 -5.94 -12.90 8.68
CA CYS A 112 -5.09 -11.78 9.06
C CYS A 112 -3.63 -12.02 8.65
N SER A 113 -3.07 -13.20 8.90
CA SER A 113 -1.70 -13.54 8.56
C SER A 113 -1.44 -13.45 7.04
N VAL A 114 -2.38 -13.96 6.25
CA VAL A 114 -2.30 -13.93 4.79
C VAL A 114 -2.38 -12.49 4.25
N LEU A 115 -3.25 -11.66 4.81
CA LEU A 115 -3.38 -10.26 4.40
C LEU A 115 -2.18 -9.43 4.85
N GLN A 116 -1.62 -9.72 6.00
CA GLN A 116 -0.39 -9.10 6.49
C GLN A 116 0.79 -9.41 5.57
N GLU A 117 0.93 -10.66 5.12
CA GLU A 117 1.98 -11.04 4.18
C GLU A 117 1.77 -10.42 2.80
N LEU A 118 0.54 -10.32 2.32
CA LEU A 118 0.23 -9.57 1.09
C LEU A 118 0.73 -8.13 1.18
N GLY A 119 0.35 -7.41 2.24
CA GLY A 119 0.77 -6.02 2.42
C GLY A 119 2.28 -5.89 2.57
N ASN A 120 2.93 -6.84 3.25
CA ASN A 120 4.38 -6.92 3.38
C ASN A 120 5.07 -7.03 2.00
N ILE A 121 4.62 -7.96 1.16
CA ILE A 121 5.15 -8.16 -0.19
C ILE A 121 4.94 -6.91 -1.05
N LEU A 122 3.75 -6.32 -1.02
CA LEU A 122 3.43 -5.14 -1.80
C LEU A 122 4.30 -3.95 -1.40
N ILE A 123 4.21 -3.54 -0.14
CA ILE A 123 4.94 -2.37 0.37
C ILE A 123 6.45 -2.60 0.25
N GLY A 124 6.95 -3.78 0.64
CA GLY A 124 8.37 -4.13 0.54
C GLY A 124 8.90 -4.05 -0.89
N SER A 125 8.10 -4.47 -1.87
CA SER A 125 8.48 -4.37 -3.30
C SER A 125 8.63 -2.92 -3.75
N TYR A 126 7.71 -2.02 -3.36
CA TYR A 126 7.82 -0.59 -3.68
C TYR A 126 9.02 0.05 -3.00
N LEU A 127 9.23 -0.21 -1.70
CA LEU A 127 10.35 0.34 -0.94
C LEU A 127 11.69 -0.15 -1.48
N SER A 128 11.78 -1.40 -1.91
CA SER A 128 12.99 -1.96 -2.54
C SER A 128 13.34 -1.24 -3.85
N VAL A 129 12.36 -0.97 -4.71
CA VAL A 129 12.58 -0.21 -5.95
C VAL A 129 12.98 1.23 -5.65
N LEU A 130 12.30 1.88 -4.70
CA LEU A 130 12.62 3.25 -4.27
C LEU A 130 14.06 3.32 -3.74
N SER A 131 14.46 2.40 -2.86
CA SER A 131 15.81 2.29 -2.33
C SER A 131 16.87 2.11 -3.45
N ASN A 132 16.60 1.20 -4.38
CA ASN A 132 17.52 0.93 -5.50
C ASN A 132 17.69 2.12 -6.44
N MET A 133 16.61 2.86 -6.74
CA MET A 133 16.67 4.01 -7.65
C MET A 133 17.29 5.25 -7.00
N THR A 134 17.19 5.37 -5.68
CA THR A 134 17.71 6.53 -4.94
C THR A 134 19.06 6.25 -4.26
N ASN A 135 19.49 4.99 -4.14
CA ASN A 135 20.60 4.56 -3.28
C ASN A 135 20.46 4.98 -1.81
N LEU A 136 19.22 5.19 -1.36
CA LEU A 136 18.92 5.50 0.03
C LEU A 136 18.66 4.22 0.82
N MET A 137 19.11 4.20 2.07
CA MET A 137 18.79 3.13 3.01
C MET A 137 17.33 3.29 3.46
N VAL A 138 16.54 2.26 3.25
CA VAL A 138 15.13 2.20 3.63
C VAL A 138 14.91 0.96 4.46
N ASN A 139 14.55 1.12 5.72
CA ASN A 139 14.32 0.02 6.64
C ASN A 139 12.83 -0.03 7.04
N PRO A 140 12.04 -0.97 6.48
CA PRO A 140 10.65 -1.14 6.87
C PRO A 140 10.57 -1.85 8.22
N SER A 141 9.62 -1.45 9.06
CA SER A 141 9.26 -2.17 10.28
C SER A 141 8.60 -3.52 9.96
N VAL A 142 8.42 -4.35 10.99
CA VAL A 142 7.50 -5.49 10.90
C VAL A 142 6.10 -4.96 10.55
N PRO A 143 5.40 -5.56 9.58
CA PRO A 143 4.06 -5.14 9.23
C PRO A 143 3.07 -5.39 10.36
N ALA A 144 2.20 -4.43 10.62
CA ALA A 144 1.06 -4.57 11.52
C ALA A 144 -0.22 -4.60 10.69
N ILE A 145 -1.18 -5.44 11.08
CA ILE A 145 -2.50 -5.52 10.44
C ILE A 145 -3.57 -5.08 11.43
N GLN A 146 -4.53 -4.30 10.94
CA GLN A 146 -5.68 -3.83 11.70
C GLN A 146 -6.95 -3.85 10.84
N CYS A 147 -8.06 -4.26 11.45
CA CYS A 147 -9.40 -4.18 10.87
C CYS A 147 -10.23 -3.27 11.75
N ASP A 148 -10.51 -2.06 11.26
CA ASP A 148 -11.24 -1.03 12.01
C ASP A 148 -11.79 0.03 11.05
N MET A 149 -12.46 1.06 11.57
CA MET A 149 -12.82 2.24 10.81
C MET A 149 -11.58 2.93 10.24
N PHE A 150 -11.62 3.28 8.97
CA PHE A 150 -10.49 3.86 8.27
C PHE A 150 -9.95 5.12 8.98
N GLY A 151 -10.84 6.00 9.43
CA GLY A 151 -10.46 7.19 10.18
C GLY A 151 -9.68 6.89 11.48
N ALA A 152 -10.04 5.82 12.19
CA ALA A 152 -9.33 5.40 13.39
C ALA A 152 -7.91 4.89 13.07
N ILE A 153 -7.78 4.10 12.01
CA ILE A 153 -6.49 3.52 11.58
C ILE A 153 -5.50 4.61 11.16
N ILE A 154 -5.94 5.54 10.30
CA ILE A 154 -5.03 6.50 9.68
C ILE A 154 -4.80 7.77 10.51
N SER A 155 -5.68 8.05 11.49
CA SER A 155 -5.67 9.30 12.25
C SER A 155 -4.32 9.63 12.88
N HIS A 156 -3.64 8.64 13.45
CA HIS A 156 -2.35 8.86 14.10
C HIS A 156 -1.28 9.33 13.08
N ALA A 157 -1.18 8.67 11.93
CA ALA A 157 -0.24 9.05 10.88
C ALA A 157 -0.59 10.41 10.27
N LEU A 158 -1.89 10.70 10.09
CA LEU A 158 -2.34 11.99 9.59
C LEU A 158 -2.08 13.12 10.58
N ILE A 159 -2.19 12.89 11.89
CA ILE A 159 -1.87 13.90 12.92
C ILE A 159 -0.37 14.23 12.89
N GLU A 160 0.51 13.22 12.84
CA GLU A 160 1.96 13.44 12.73
C GLU A 160 2.31 14.28 11.49
N LEU A 161 1.71 13.95 10.35
CA LEU A 161 1.95 14.65 9.08
C LEU A 161 1.24 15.99 8.96
N SER A 162 0.08 16.17 9.58
CA SER A 162 -0.72 17.40 9.47
C SER A 162 0.00 18.65 10.00
N LEU A 163 1.07 18.47 10.76
CA LEU A 163 1.96 19.54 11.16
C LEU A 163 2.79 20.10 9.98
N GLU A 164 2.97 19.30 8.93
CA GLU A 164 3.81 19.62 7.78
C GLU A 164 3.04 19.71 6.47
N SER A 165 2.04 18.84 6.28
CA SER A 165 1.23 18.73 5.06
C SER A 165 -0.17 18.19 5.37
N ASP A 166 -1.08 18.41 4.42
CA ASP A 166 -2.43 17.85 4.38
C ASP A 166 -2.65 16.92 3.16
N GLU A 167 -1.56 16.41 2.60
CA GLU A 167 -1.54 15.60 1.38
C GLU A 167 -0.85 14.25 1.60
N ALA A 168 -1.26 13.24 0.85
CA ALA A 168 -0.69 11.91 0.81
C ALA A 168 -0.45 11.47 -0.64
N LEU A 169 0.57 10.65 -0.87
CA LEU A 169 0.76 9.97 -2.15
C LEU A 169 -0.09 8.70 -2.17
N VAL A 170 -0.93 8.59 -3.19
CA VAL A 170 -1.81 7.44 -3.40
C VAL A 170 -1.34 6.63 -4.61
N ILE A 171 -1.23 5.32 -4.42
CA ILE A 171 -0.89 4.34 -5.45
C ILE A 171 -2.04 3.34 -5.53
N ASP A 172 -2.77 3.36 -6.64
CA ASP A 172 -3.82 2.37 -6.87
C ASP A 172 -3.19 1.01 -7.18
N ALA A 173 -3.69 -0.03 -6.55
CA ALA A 173 -3.23 -1.39 -6.74
C ALA A 173 -4.37 -2.30 -7.22
N VAL A 174 -4.15 -2.97 -8.35
CA VAL A 174 -5.07 -3.96 -8.90
C VAL A 174 -4.34 -5.28 -9.06
N ILE A 175 -4.83 -6.31 -8.38
CA ILE A 175 -4.25 -7.66 -8.35
C ILE A 175 -5.23 -8.62 -9.03
N LYS A 176 -4.73 -9.48 -9.90
CA LYS A 176 -5.51 -10.43 -10.68
C LYS A 176 -4.76 -11.76 -10.80
N GLU A 177 -5.48 -12.88 -10.67
CA GLU A 177 -4.99 -14.19 -11.10
C GLU A 177 -5.19 -14.32 -12.62
N GLU A 178 -4.16 -14.77 -13.36
CA GLU A 178 -4.25 -14.93 -14.81
C GLU A 178 -5.36 -15.92 -15.19
N GLY A 179 -6.12 -15.58 -16.24
CA GLY A 179 -7.24 -16.41 -16.70
C GLY A 179 -8.56 -16.18 -15.99
N HIS A 180 -8.60 -15.37 -14.91
CA HIS A 180 -9.83 -15.02 -14.21
C HIS A 180 -10.51 -13.78 -14.83
N GLN A 181 -11.83 -13.68 -14.67
CA GLN A 181 -12.61 -12.57 -15.21
C GLN A 181 -12.34 -11.27 -14.44
N ASP A 182 -12.64 -10.13 -15.06
CA ASP A 182 -12.47 -8.81 -14.42
C ASP A 182 -13.33 -8.60 -13.16
N SER A 183 -14.39 -9.41 -12.98
CA SER A 183 -15.19 -9.46 -11.74
C SER A 183 -14.41 -9.99 -10.53
N GLU A 184 -13.28 -10.63 -10.76
CA GLU A 184 -12.44 -11.24 -9.73
C GLU A 184 -11.23 -10.40 -9.35
N LEU A 185 -11.09 -9.21 -9.93
CA LEU A 185 -10.05 -8.24 -9.56
C LEU A 185 -10.15 -7.88 -8.07
N ILE A 186 -8.98 -7.81 -7.43
CA ILE A 186 -8.82 -7.26 -6.09
C ILE A 186 -8.27 -5.86 -6.24
N ARG A 187 -8.98 -4.90 -5.67
CA ARG A 187 -8.60 -3.49 -5.72
C ARG A 187 -8.29 -3.00 -4.32
N GLY A 188 -7.17 -2.34 -4.18
CA GLY A 188 -6.74 -1.69 -2.95
C GLY A 188 -5.97 -0.42 -3.23
N HIS A 189 -5.66 0.31 -2.18
CA HIS A 189 -4.87 1.53 -2.26
C HIS A 189 -3.66 1.42 -1.35
N ILE A 190 -2.52 1.89 -1.84
CA ILE A 190 -1.34 2.10 -1.01
C ILE A 190 -1.22 3.60 -0.78
N PHE A 191 -1.19 4.00 0.48
CA PHE A 191 -0.91 5.36 0.91
C PHE A 191 0.53 5.43 1.37
N PHE A 192 1.32 6.30 0.75
CA PHE A 192 2.68 6.60 1.14
C PHE A 192 2.72 8.01 1.72
N LEU A 193 3.17 8.10 2.95
CA LEU A 193 3.17 9.26 3.81
C LEU A 193 4.61 9.51 4.31
N PRO A 194 5.53 9.96 3.43
CA PRO A 194 6.87 10.34 3.86
C PRO A 194 6.82 11.66 4.63
N ASP A 195 7.75 11.88 5.55
CA ASP A 195 7.94 13.22 6.10
C ASP A 195 8.49 14.20 5.03
N SER A 196 8.45 15.50 5.34
CA SER A 196 8.84 16.55 4.40
C SER A 196 10.30 16.48 3.97
N GLN A 197 11.19 16.05 4.85
CA GLN A 197 12.61 15.90 4.55
C GLN A 197 12.86 14.71 3.63
N SER A 198 12.22 13.59 3.89
CA SER A 198 12.28 12.39 3.07
C SER A 198 11.70 12.62 1.69
N TYR A 199 10.55 13.32 1.61
CA TYR A 199 9.96 13.73 0.34
C TYR A 199 10.97 14.52 -0.50
N LYS A 200 11.53 15.60 0.07
CA LYS A 200 12.51 16.43 -0.62
C LYS A 200 13.74 15.62 -1.05
N LYS A 201 14.28 14.80 -0.16
CA LYS A 201 15.47 13.97 -0.41
C LYS A 201 15.25 13.01 -1.60
N ILE A 202 14.07 12.37 -1.69
CA ILE A 202 13.72 11.48 -2.79
C ILE A 202 13.80 12.22 -4.13
N PHE A 203 13.16 13.39 -4.24
CA PHE A 203 13.08 14.10 -5.51
C PHE A 203 14.37 14.87 -5.86
N ASP A 204 15.11 15.33 -4.89
CA ASP A 204 16.43 15.94 -5.12
C ASP A 204 17.41 14.91 -5.73
N ILE A 205 17.35 13.64 -5.29
CA ILE A 205 18.19 12.57 -5.84
C ILE A 205 17.73 12.12 -7.23
N LEU A 206 16.42 12.07 -7.45
CA LEU A 206 15.86 11.70 -8.74
C LEU A 206 15.97 12.81 -9.80
N GLU A 207 16.57 13.96 -9.45
CA GLU A 207 16.82 15.14 -10.30
C GLU A 207 15.53 15.70 -10.95
N VAL A 208 14.46 15.81 -10.19
CA VAL A 208 13.15 16.25 -10.69
C VAL A 208 12.45 17.25 -9.78
#